data_02055405bc167d12f7d1623a166734aa
#
_entry.id   02055405bc167d12f7d1623a166734aa
#
_cell.length_a   1.000
_cell.length_b   1.000
_cell.length_c   1.000
_cell.angle_alpha   90.00
_cell.angle_beta   90.00
_cell.angle_gamma   90.00
#
_symmetry.space_group_name_H-M   'P 1'
#
loop_
_entity.id
_entity.type
_entity.pdbx_description
1 polymer ?
#
loop_
_entity_poly.entity_id
_entity_poly.type
_entity_poly.pdbx_seq_one_letter_code
_entity_poly.pdbx_strand_id
1 'polypeptide(L)' 'SAKEVETNGQDVGDMQLKLLEKIEELTLYMIEQNKEMTKLRQEIEELKANQKK' A
#
# COMPACT_ATOMS: atom_id res chain seq x y z
N SER A 1 -14.56 -19.35 11.43
CA SER A 1 -15.25 -18.35 12.25
C SER A 1 -14.30 -17.76 13.29
N ALA A 2 -14.63 -16.59 13.78
CA ALA A 2 -13.81 -15.93 14.80
C ALA A 2 -13.68 -16.77 16.07
N LYS A 3 -14.70 -17.50 16.41
CA LYS A 3 -14.69 -18.40 17.56
C LYS A 3 -13.70 -19.54 17.40
N GLU A 4 -13.61 -20.11 16.21
CA GLU A 4 -12.66 -21.17 15.93
C GLU A 4 -11.23 -20.68 16.02
N VAL A 5 -10.99 -19.48 15.56
CA VAL A 5 -9.67 -18.86 15.64
C VAL A 5 -9.26 -18.62 17.08
N GLU A 6 -10.21 -18.19 17.94
CA GLU A 6 -9.94 -17.95 19.35
C GLU A 6 -9.59 -19.20 20.13
N THR A 7 -10.17 -20.34 19.75
CA THR A 7 -9.92 -21.59 20.47
C THR A 7 -8.61 -22.25 20.06
N ASN A 8 -8.02 -21.84 18.97
CA ASN A 8 -6.78 -22.42 18.46
C ASN A 8 -5.71 -21.34 18.32
N GLY A 9 -4.78 -21.30 19.27
CA GLY A 9 -3.71 -20.30 19.28
C GLY A 9 -2.82 -20.31 18.05
N GLN A 10 -2.64 -21.48 17.42
CA GLN A 10 -1.85 -21.59 16.20
C GLN A 10 -2.52 -20.89 15.03
N ASP A 11 -3.85 -21.00 14.95
CA ASP A 11 -4.60 -20.34 13.89
C ASP A 11 -4.55 -18.82 14.04
N VAL A 12 -4.57 -18.31 15.26
CA VAL A 12 -4.44 -16.89 15.53
C VAL A 12 -3.07 -16.36 15.08
N GLY A 13 -2.01 -17.10 15.44
CA GLY A 13 -0.66 -16.71 15.05
C GLY A 13 -0.47 -16.72 13.54
N ASP A 14 -0.98 -17.75 12.88
CA ASP A 14 -0.91 -17.86 11.44
C ASP A 14 -1.67 -16.72 10.76
N MET A 15 -2.84 -16.40 11.26
CA MET A 15 -3.65 -15.30 10.73
C MET A 15 -2.94 -13.96 10.90
N GLN A 16 -2.29 -13.75 12.05
CA GLN A 16 -1.52 -12.52 12.29
C GLN A 16 -0.37 -12.38 11.31
N LEU A 17 0.32 -13.48 11.00
CA LEU A 17 1.40 -13.46 10.01
C LEU A 17 0.87 -13.09 8.63
N LYS A 18 -0.25 -13.67 8.26
CA LYS A 18 -0.86 -13.37 6.96
C LYS A 18 -1.32 -11.92 6.88
N LEU A 19 -1.85 -11.39 7.97
CA LEU A 19 -2.24 -9.98 8.02
C LEU A 19 -1.01 -9.08 7.89
N LEU A 20 0.06 -9.42 8.55
CA LEU A 20 1.30 -8.66 8.46
C LEU A 20 1.85 -8.65 7.03
N GLU A 21 1.85 -9.81 6.38
CA GLU A 21 2.25 -9.91 4.99
C GLU A 21 1.41 -9.00 4.10
N LYS A 22 0.10 -9.01 4.33
CA LYS A 22 -0.81 -8.21 3.54
C LYS A 22 -0.57 -6.71 3.77
N ILE A 23 -0.31 -6.32 5.02
CA ILE A 23 0.01 -4.93 5.34
C ILE A 23 1.30 -4.51 4.65
N GLU A 24 2.30 -5.38 4.63
CA GLU A 24 3.55 -5.09 3.92
C GLU A 24 3.33 -4.91 2.43
N GLU A 25 2.55 -5.79 1.81
CA GLU A 25 2.22 -5.67 0.40
C GLU A 25 1.50 -4.37 0.09
N LEU A 26 0.53 -4.01 0.91
CA LEU A 26 -0.22 -2.77 0.73
C LEU A 26 0.68 -1.55 0.92
N THR A 27 1.60 -1.62 1.87
CA THR A 27 2.56 -0.54 2.11
C THR A 27 3.45 -0.33 0.89
N LEU A 28 3.98 -1.41 0.32
CA LEU A 28 4.80 -1.34 -0.87
C LEU A 28 4.01 -0.77 -2.06
N TYR A 29 2.76 -1.18 -2.19
CA TYR A 29 1.89 -0.65 -3.22
C TYR A 29 1.70 0.85 -3.07
N MET A 30 1.48 1.31 -1.85
CA MET A 30 1.31 2.74 -1.57
C MET A 30 2.56 3.55 -1.91
N ILE A 31 3.72 3.00 -1.59
CA ILE A 31 4.99 3.65 -1.94
C ILE A 31 5.12 3.80 -3.45
N GLU A 32 4.77 2.75 -4.19
CA GLU A 32 4.78 2.79 -5.65
C GLU A 32 3.83 3.86 -6.18
N GLN A 33 2.62 3.91 -5.64
CA GLN A 33 1.62 4.89 -6.05
C GLN A 33 2.09 6.31 -5.75
N ASN A 34 2.74 6.52 -4.62
CA ASN A 34 3.29 7.83 -4.28
C ASN A 34 4.37 8.27 -5.25
N LYS A 35 5.21 7.36 -5.68
CA LYS A 35 6.24 7.64 -6.68
C LYS A 35 5.62 8.07 -8.01
N GLU A 36 4.59 7.36 -8.43
CA GLU A 36 3.88 7.71 -9.66
C GLU A 36 3.19 9.06 -9.57
N MET A 37 2.60 9.35 -8.42
CA MET A 37 1.96 10.64 -8.18
C MET A 37 2.97 11.79 -8.27
N THR A 38 4.14 11.59 -7.68
CA THR A 38 5.21 12.58 -7.75
C THR A 38 5.63 12.83 -9.19
N LYS A 39 5.78 11.77 -9.97
CA LYS A 39 6.10 11.87 -11.39
C LYS A 39 5.06 12.67 -12.15
N LEU A 40 3.79 12.34 -11.92
CA LEU A 40 2.69 13.03 -12.58
C LEU A 40 2.68 14.51 -12.24
N ARG A 41 2.91 14.86 -10.99
CA ARG A 41 2.98 16.25 -10.58
C ARG A 41 4.11 17.00 -11.27
N GLN A 42 5.25 16.35 -11.40
CA GLN A 42 6.38 16.95 -12.13
C GLN A 42 6.04 17.17 -13.60
N GLU A 43 5.40 16.21 -14.23
CA GLU A 43 4.97 16.32 -15.60
C GLU A 43 3.97 17.47 -15.79
N ILE A 44 3.03 17.59 -14.87
CA ILE A 44 2.06 18.69 -14.91
C ILE A 44 2.75 20.03 -14.80
N GLU A 45 3.72 20.15 -13.89
CA GLU A 45 4.47 21.38 -13.72
C GLU A 45 5.28 21.74 -14.95
N GLU A 46 5.87 20.75 -15.60
CA GLU A 46 6.59 20.96 -16.86
C GLU A 46 5.65 21.44 -17.96
N LEU A 47 4.46 20.85 -18.06
CA LEU A 47 3.48 21.28 -19.03
C LEU A 47 3.01 22.70 -18.78
N LYS A 48 2.79 23.06 -17.53
CA LYS A 48 2.40 24.41 -17.16
C LYS A 48 3.50 25.43 -17.52
N ALA A 49 4.73 25.08 -17.23
CA ALA A 49 5.86 25.94 -17.57
C ALA A 49 5.96 26.18 -19.07
N ASN A 50 5.73 25.15 -19.85
CA ASN A 50 5.74 25.27 -21.32
C ASN A 50 4.60 26.12 -21.84
N GLN A 51 3.45 26.08 -21.18
CA GLN A 51 2.29 26.88 -21.61
C GLN A 51 2.41 28.35 -21.28
N LYS A 52 3.26 28.70 -20.35
CA LYS A 52 3.47 30.11 -19.96
C LYS A 52 4.25 30.91 -20.97
N LYS A 53 4.79 30.24 -21.96
CA LYS A 53 5.44 30.94 -23.09
C LYS A 53 4.40 31.52 -24.03
#